data_a4304d2f934662a07ecb8fbbab939311
#
_entry.id   a4304d2f934662a07ecb8fbbab939311
#
_cell.length_a   1.000
_cell.length_b   1.000
_cell.length_c   1.000
_cell.angle_alpha   90.00
_cell.angle_beta   90.00
_cell.angle_gamma   90.00
#
_symmetry.space_group_name_H-M   'P 1'
#
loop_
_entity.id
_entity.type
_entity.pdbx_description
1 polymer ?
#
loop_
_entity_poly.entity_id
_entity_poly.type
_entity_poly.pdbx_seq_one_letter_code
_entity_poly.pdbx_strand_id
1 'polypeptide(L)'
;MTVVGLIPARGGSKGIPRKNLALLGGKPLVAWTIETALGSEQVSRTVVSTDDPEVADVARSHGAEVLERPPELVGDETPMSDVVAHAVRELAPETALVLLQPTSPLRTSRHVDEAVELLLASGADGLVSVVEIPHRYGSASLMRLEGDRLVRLDETPYGSRADKPVLYARNGPAILALAAGRIGDDLYAGDLRPYVMDAADSVDVDEPFDLELAEFLLSRR
;
A
#
# COMPACT_ATOMS: atom_id res chain seq x y z
N MET A 1 7.66 19.39 11.92
CA MET A 1 7.18 17.97 11.90
C MET A 1 7.54 17.40 10.56
N THR A 2 8.28 16.29 10.50
CA THR A 2 8.70 15.68 9.24
C THR A 2 7.96 14.36 9.04
N VAL A 3 7.05 14.34 8.07
CA VAL A 3 6.37 13.15 7.58
C VAL A 3 7.02 12.73 6.27
N VAL A 4 7.58 11.52 6.23
CA VAL A 4 8.27 10.99 5.05
C VAL A 4 7.35 10.02 4.31
N GLY A 5 7.02 10.31 3.06
CA GLY A 5 6.38 9.39 2.13
C GLY A 5 7.43 8.47 1.51
N LEU A 6 7.38 7.18 1.85
CA LEU A 6 8.26 6.15 1.31
C LEU A 6 7.56 5.34 0.23
N ILE A 7 8.13 5.31 -0.97
CA ILE A 7 7.61 4.57 -2.13
C ILE A 7 8.59 3.45 -2.48
N PRO A 8 8.32 2.19 -2.08
CA PRO A 8 9.19 1.07 -2.41
C PRO A 8 8.93 0.60 -3.84
N ALA A 9 9.91 0.77 -4.72
CA ALA A 9 9.78 0.47 -6.15
C ALA A 9 11.02 -0.24 -6.68
N ARG A 10 11.14 -1.57 -6.45
CA ARG A 10 12.24 -2.37 -6.98
C ARG A 10 12.12 -2.60 -8.49
N GLY A 11 13.22 -2.91 -9.16
CA GLY A 11 13.25 -3.21 -10.60
C GLY A 11 12.57 -4.53 -10.97
N GLY A 12 12.70 -5.55 -10.12
CA GLY A 12 12.12 -6.87 -10.36
C GLY A 12 10.64 -6.97 -9.97
N SER A 13 9.84 -7.76 -10.73
CA SER A 13 8.46 -8.09 -10.39
C SER A 13 8.06 -9.42 -11.03
N LYS A 14 7.29 -10.27 -10.30
CA LYS A 14 6.86 -11.60 -10.74
C LYS A 14 5.62 -11.56 -11.65
N GLY A 15 4.58 -10.80 -11.28
CA GLY A 15 3.30 -10.80 -11.98
C GLY A 15 3.34 -10.02 -13.30
N ILE A 16 3.80 -8.77 -13.26
CA ILE A 16 3.97 -7.91 -14.43
C ILE A 16 5.45 -7.58 -14.58
N PRO A 17 6.12 -7.95 -15.69
CA PRO A 17 7.53 -7.59 -15.89
C PRO A 17 7.75 -6.07 -15.76
N ARG A 18 8.71 -5.66 -14.94
CA ARG A 18 9.02 -4.24 -14.70
C ARG A 18 7.79 -3.42 -14.27
N LYS A 19 6.95 -3.97 -13.40
CA LYS A 19 5.65 -3.45 -12.99
C LYS A 19 5.66 -1.96 -12.68
N ASN A 20 6.66 -1.48 -11.95
CA ASN A 20 6.75 -0.06 -11.56
C ASN A 20 6.90 0.90 -12.75
N LEU A 21 7.36 0.40 -13.90
CA LEU A 21 7.47 1.15 -15.16
C LEU A 21 6.37 0.81 -16.17
N ALA A 22 5.49 -0.16 -15.86
CA ALA A 22 4.34 -0.46 -16.70
C ALA A 22 3.44 0.78 -16.83
N LEU A 23 2.93 1.02 -18.04
CA LEU A 23 2.12 2.20 -18.30
C LEU A 23 0.68 1.99 -17.83
N LEU A 24 0.17 2.96 -17.11
CA LEU A 24 -1.23 3.13 -16.74
C LEU A 24 -1.65 4.53 -17.16
N GLY A 25 -2.63 4.66 -18.05
CA GLY A 25 -3.05 5.96 -18.58
C GLY A 25 -1.91 6.73 -19.27
N GLY A 26 -0.96 6.02 -19.89
CA GLY A 26 0.21 6.60 -20.56
C GLY A 26 1.36 7.03 -19.64
N LYS A 27 1.29 6.78 -18.34
CA LYS A 27 2.29 7.16 -17.34
C LYS A 27 2.81 5.93 -16.59
N PRO A 28 4.11 5.85 -16.22
CA PRO A 28 4.63 4.75 -15.40
C PRO A 28 3.85 4.59 -14.09
N LEU A 29 3.59 3.34 -13.67
CA LEU A 29 2.81 3.04 -12.47
C LEU A 29 3.36 3.76 -11.22
N VAL A 30 4.68 3.77 -11.05
CA VAL A 30 5.33 4.46 -9.92
C VAL A 30 5.08 5.97 -9.92
N ALA A 31 4.94 6.60 -11.09
CA ALA A 31 4.74 8.04 -11.19
C ALA A 31 3.40 8.50 -10.60
N TRP A 32 2.34 7.67 -10.68
CA TRP A 32 1.06 7.95 -10.02
C TRP A 32 1.21 8.11 -8.51
N THR A 33 2.00 7.21 -7.90
CA THR A 33 2.24 7.26 -6.45
C THR A 33 3.15 8.43 -6.06
N ILE A 34 4.15 8.75 -6.88
CA ILE A 34 5.01 9.92 -6.66
C ILE A 34 4.18 11.21 -6.68
N GLU A 35 3.36 11.41 -7.71
CA GLU A 35 2.50 12.58 -7.83
C GLU A 35 1.50 12.68 -6.67
N THR A 36 0.94 11.55 -6.25
CA THR A 36 0.06 11.49 -5.09
C THR A 36 0.77 11.94 -3.81
N ALA A 37 1.99 11.47 -3.58
CA ALA A 37 2.76 11.83 -2.39
C ALA A 37 3.19 13.31 -2.42
N LEU A 38 3.64 13.80 -3.58
CA LEU A 38 4.03 15.21 -3.76
C LEU A 38 2.84 16.18 -3.67
N GLY A 39 1.63 15.72 -4.03
CA GLY A 39 0.40 16.51 -3.93
C GLY A 39 -0.23 16.50 -2.54
N SER A 40 0.29 15.71 -1.59
CA SER A 40 -0.17 15.67 -0.20
C SER A 40 0.34 16.90 0.57
N GLU A 41 -0.54 17.52 1.35
CA GLU A 41 -0.17 18.63 2.25
C GLU A 41 0.51 18.13 3.53
N GLN A 42 0.34 16.87 3.88
CA GLN A 42 0.90 16.27 5.09
C GLN A 42 2.29 15.65 4.87
N VAL A 43 2.63 15.24 3.64
CA VAL A 43 3.93 14.65 3.31
C VAL A 43 4.96 15.75 3.03
N SER A 44 5.99 15.84 3.85
CA SER A 44 7.05 16.85 3.71
C SER A 44 8.22 16.41 2.83
N ARG A 45 8.43 15.11 2.67
CA ARG A 45 9.45 14.53 1.79
C ARG A 45 8.91 13.30 1.10
N THR A 46 9.08 13.22 -0.22
CA THR A 46 8.70 12.04 -1.03
C THR A 46 9.95 11.33 -1.48
N VAL A 47 10.11 10.08 -1.06
CA VAL A 47 11.32 9.29 -1.28
C VAL A 47 10.97 7.96 -1.96
N VAL A 48 11.60 7.67 -3.09
CA VAL A 48 11.49 6.38 -3.79
C VAL A 48 12.67 5.51 -3.41
N SER A 49 12.41 4.35 -2.78
CA SER A 49 13.43 3.34 -2.49
C SER A 49 13.49 2.36 -3.64
N THR A 50 14.60 2.36 -4.39
CA THR A 50 14.79 1.54 -5.59
C THR A 50 16.23 1.08 -5.79
N ASP A 51 16.39 -0.07 -6.45
CA ASP A 51 17.63 -0.61 -6.98
C ASP A 51 17.77 -0.39 -8.52
N ASP A 52 16.67 0.07 -9.15
CA ASP A 52 16.59 0.17 -10.62
C ASP A 52 16.88 1.61 -11.06
N PRO A 53 17.88 1.82 -11.97
CA PRO A 53 18.23 3.16 -12.41
C PRO A 53 17.12 3.85 -13.21
N GLU A 54 16.31 3.12 -13.99
CA GLU A 54 15.21 3.73 -14.75
C GLU A 54 14.08 4.18 -13.81
N VAL A 55 13.77 3.40 -12.75
CA VAL A 55 12.83 3.83 -11.70
C VAL A 55 13.38 5.07 -10.98
N ALA A 56 14.68 5.10 -10.70
CA ALA A 56 15.32 6.26 -10.07
C ALA A 56 15.25 7.51 -10.98
N ASP A 57 15.40 7.35 -12.27
CA ASP A 57 15.29 8.46 -13.23
C ASP A 57 13.86 8.98 -13.33
N VAL A 58 12.86 8.08 -13.34
CA VAL A 58 11.44 8.46 -13.25
C VAL A 58 11.19 9.24 -11.94
N ALA A 59 11.69 8.76 -10.81
CA ALA A 59 11.52 9.41 -9.52
C ALA A 59 12.07 10.85 -9.53
N ARG A 60 13.31 11.02 -9.97
CA ARG A 60 13.96 12.34 -10.06
C ARG A 60 13.23 13.28 -11.02
N SER A 61 12.80 12.76 -12.19
CA SER A 61 12.07 13.58 -13.18
C SER A 61 10.72 14.09 -12.69
N HIS A 62 10.11 13.39 -11.72
CA HIS A 62 8.86 13.81 -11.05
C HIS A 62 9.10 14.60 -9.77
N GLY A 63 10.36 14.85 -9.38
CA GLY A 63 10.68 15.68 -8.20
C GLY A 63 10.78 14.91 -6.87
N ALA A 64 10.78 13.57 -6.90
CA ALA A 64 11.00 12.77 -5.71
C ALA A 64 12.50 12.56 -5.42
N GLU A 65 12.82 12.40 -4.14
CA GLU A 65 14.13 11.94 -3.70
C GLU A 65 14.30 10.45 -4.02
N VAL A 66 15.55 10.01 -4.21
CA VAL A 66 15.86 8.59 -4.41
C VAL A 66 16.70 8.09 -3.26
N LEU A 67 16.26 7.01 -2.64
CA LEU A 67 17.04 6.20 -1.70
C LEU A 67 17.48 4.92 -2.41
N GLU A 68 18.78 4.79 -2.68
CA GLU A 68 19.33 3.58 -3.27
C GLU A 68 19.11 2.39 -2.34
N ARG A 69 18.50 1.34 -2.88
CA ARG A 69 18.25 0.11 -2.13
C ARG A 69 19.45 -0.82 -2.28
N PRO A 70 20.07 -1.22 -1.17
CA PRO A 70 21.22 -2.12 -1.22
C PRO A 70 20.83 -3.51 -1.75
N PRO A 71 21.74 -4.23 -2.41
CA PRO A 71 21.45 -5.51 -3.10
C PRO A 71 20.79 -6.58 -2.22
N GLU A 72 21.13 -6.61 -0.93
CA GLU A 72 20.53 -7.53 0.05
C GLU A 72 19.05 -7.29 0.32
N LEU A 73 18.52 -6.12 -0.06
CA LEU A 73 17.10 -5.75 0.12
C LEU A 73 16.28 -5.82 -1.19
N VAL A 74 16.82 -6.41 -2.25
CA VAL A 74 16.18 -6.45 -3.58
C VAL A 74 15.43 -7.77 -3.82
N GLY A 75 15.73 -8.82 -3.05
CA GLY A 75 15.17 -10.16 -3.22
C GLY A 75 13.65 -10.21 -3.16
N ASP A 76 13.08 -11.21 -3.84
CA ASP A 76 11.62 -11.48 -3.80
C ASP A 76 11.12 -11.82 -2.40
N GLU A 77 11.97 -12.44 -1.59
CA GLU A 77 11.67 -12.86 -0.22
C GLU A 77 12.03 -11.78 0.83
N THR A 78 12.54 -10.62 0.40
CA THR A 78 12.89 -9.53 1.32
C THR A 78 11.61 -8.99 1.98
N PRO A 79 11.49 -9.07 3.31
CA PRO A 79 10.34 -8.50 4.02
C PRO A 79 10.26 -6.98 3.82
N MET A 80 9.05 -6.46 3.72
CA MET A 80 8.87 -5.00 3.63
C MET A 80 9.36 -4.28 4.88
N SER A 81 9.34 -4.93 6.04
CA SER A 81 9.92 -4.41 7.28
C SER A 81 11.40 -4.05 7.14
N ASP A 82 12.20 -4.85 6.42
CA ASP A 82 13.62 -4.60 6.24
C ASP A 82 13.85 -3.37 5.33
N VAL A 83 13.01 -3.21 4.30
CA VAL A 83 13.03 -2.02 3.43
C VAL A 83 12.65 -0.76 4.22
N VAL A 84 11.65 -0.87 5.07
CA VAL A 84 11.23 0.23 5.97
C VAL A 84 12.32 0.54 6.99
N ALA A 85 12.93 -0.48 7.62
CA ALA A 85 14.01 -0.30 8.57
C ALA A 85 15.24 0.38 7.94
N HIS A 86 15.57 0.03 6.69
CA HIS A 86 16.61 0.73 5.93
C HIS A 86 16.24 2.21 5.73
N ALA A 87 15.02 2.49 5.27
CA ALA A 87 14.57 3.85 5.06
C ALA A 87 14.56 4.68 6.36
N VAL A 88 14.15 4.09 7.48
CA VAL A 88 14.17 4.77 8.79
C VAL A 88 15.59 5.15 9.21
N ARG A 89 16.56 4.27 9.00
CA ARG A 89 17.98 4.58 9.33
C ARG A 89 18.54 5.71 8.49
N GLU A 90 18.23 5.73 7.19
CA GLU A 90 18.80 6.72 6.26
C GLU A 90 18.04 8.06 6.29
N LEU A 91 16.74 8.05 6.52
CA LEU A 91 15.89 9.25 6.41
C LEU A 91 15.53 9.88 7.75
N ALA A 92 15.64 9.13 8.85
CA ALA A 92 15.34 9.55 10.22
C ALA A 92 14.02 10.36 10.33
N PRO A 93 12.85 9.78 10.00
CA PRO A 93 11.58 10.49 10.07
C PRO A 93 11.30 10.93 11.52
N GLU A 94 10.94 12.19 11.72
CA GLU A 94 10.72 12.74 13.07
C GLU A 94 9.29 12.47 13.59
N THR A 95 8.30 12.50 12.70
CA THR A 95 6.87 12.41 13.08
C THR A 95 6.26 11.09 12.63
N ALA A 96 6.32 10.79 11.35
CA ALA A 96 5.77 9.57 10.77
C ALA A 96 6.50 9.17 9.47
N LEU A 97 6.41 7.89 9.14
CA LEU A 97 6.73 7.35 7.84
C LEU A 97 5.44 6.80 7.22
N VAL A 98 5.15 7.22 5.99
CA VAL A 98 3.98 6.78 5.23
C VAL A 98 4.44 5.93 4.06
N LEU A 99 4.21 4.64 4.16
CA LEU A 99 4.50 3.68 3.09
C LEU A 99 3.38 3.74 2.05
N LEU A 100 3.75 4.05 0.81
CA LEU A 100 2.84 4.22 -0.32
C LEU A 100 3.26 3.26 -1.45
N GLN A 101 2.57 2.14 -1.59
CA GLN A 101 2.93 1.17 -2.62
C GLN A 101 2.52 1.65 -4.02
N PRO A 102 3.39 1.51 -5.05
CA PRO A 102 3.06 1.83 -6.44
C PRO A 102 1.88 1.04 -6.99
N THR A 103 1.65 -0.15 -6.44
CA THR A 103 0.56 -1.05 -6.86
C THR A 103 -0.84 -0.52 -6.58
N SER A 104 -0.98 0.56 -5.81
CA SER A 104 -2.27 1.21 -5.53
C SER A 104 -2.35 2.59 -6.22
N PRO A 105 -2.43 2.63 -7.58
CA PRO A 105 -2.32 3.87 -8.36
C PRO A 105 -3.54 4.78 -8.26
N LEU A 106 -4.68 4.25 -7.82
CA LEU A 106 -5.93 5.00 -7.73
C LEU A 106 -6.10 5.75 -6.40
N ARG A 107 -5.19 5.57 -5.44
CA ARG A 107 -5.09 6.38 -4.24
C ARG A 107 -4.84 7.85 -4.60
N THR A 108 -5.46 8.78 -3.88
CA THR A 108 -5.32 10.23 -4.08
C THR A 108 -4.50 10.86 -2.95
N SER A 109 -3.99 12.09 -3.17
CA SER A 109 -3.32 12.88 -2.13
C SER A 109 -4.22 13.14 -0.94
N ARG A 110 -5.53 13.37 -1.17
CA ARG A 110 -6.51 13.52 -0.10
C ARG A 110 -6.58 12.30 0.81
N HIS A 111 -6.53 11.08 0.26
CA HIS A 111 -6.50 9.86 1.08
C HIS A 111 -5.25 9.80 1.97
N VAL A 112 -4.11 10.28 1.45
CA VAL A 112 -2.86 10.35 2.23
C VAL A 112 -2.99 11.37 3.36
N ASP A 113 -3.53 12.55 3.07
CA ASP A 113 -3.72 13.62 4.05
C ASP A 113 -4.65 13.19 5.18
N GLU A 114 -5.83 12.68 4.83
CA GLU A 114 -6.82 12.19 5.81
C GLU A 114 -6.25 11.06 6.67
N ALA A 115 -5.46 10.15 6.09
CA ALA A 115 -4.83 9.06 6.83
C ALA A 115 -3.78 9.56 7.83
N VAL A 116 -2.92 10.50 7.40
CA VAL A 116 -1.90 11.09 8.29
C VAL A 116 -2.55 11.90 9.40
N GLU A 117 -3.54 12.72 9.10
CA GLU A 117 -4.29 13.50 10.09
C GLU A 117 -4.95 12.57 11.13
N LEU A 118 -5.57 11.47 10.70
CA LEU A 118 -6.18 10.50 11.58
C LEU A 118 -5.14 9.82 12.48
N LEU A 119 -3.97 9.43 11.93
CA LEU A 119 -2.87 8.87 12.73
C LEU A 119 -2.45 9.86 13.82
N LEU A 120 -2.15 11.11 13.43
CA LEU A 120 -1.67 12.14 14.36
C LEU A 120 -2.71 12.49 15.44
N ALA A 121 -3.98 12.57 15.06
CA ALA A 121 -5.07 12.88 15.99
C ALA A 121 -5.37 11.73 16.96
N SER A 122 -5.20 10.48 16.54
CA SER A 122 -5.48 9.30 17.37
C SER A 122 -4.39 9.01 18.39
N GLY A 123 -3.14 9.41 18.13
CA GLY A 123 -1.97 9.03 18.91
C GLY A 123 -1.64 7.53 18.82
N ALA A 124 -2.19 6.82 17.85
CA ALA A 124 -1.96 5.40 17.62
C ALA A 124 -0.52 5.11 17.14
N ASP A 125 -0.11 3.85 17.21
CA ASP A 125 1.20 3.39 16.73
C ASP A 125 1.28 3.40 15.20
N GLY A 126 0.15 3.16 14.54
CA GLY A 126 0.04 3.18 13.09
C GLY A 126 -1.40 3.27 12.57
N LEU A 127 -1.50 3.41 11.27
CA LEU A 127 -2.75 3.41 10.52
C LEU A 127 -2.57 2.62 9.24
N VAL A 128 -3.54 1.77 8.91
CA VAL A 128 -3.55 0.96 7.70
C VAL A 128 -4.80 1.19 6.88
N SER A 129 -4.65 1.41 5.59
CA SER A 129 -5.80 1.48 4.68
C SER A 129 -6.42 0.11 4.47
N VAL A 130 -7.75 0.10 4.48
CA VAL A 130 -8.57 -1.10 4.35
C VAL A 130 -9.74 -0.84 3.41
N VAL A 131 -10.31 -1.90 2.87
CA VAL A 131 -11.54 -1.88 2.09
C VAL A 131 -12.56 -2.83 2.71
N GLU A 132 -13.84 -2.46 2.68
CA GLU A 132 -14.90 -3.35 3.10
C GLU A 132 -15.01 -4.56 2.17
N ILE A 133 -14.99 -5.76 2.75
CA ILE A 133 -15.11 -7.00 1.99
C ILE A 133 -16.57 -7.22 1.57
N PRO A 134 -16.85 -7.41 0.26
CA PRO A 134 -18.17 -7.81 -0.19
C PRO A 134 -18.64 -9.10 0.51
N HIS A 135 -19.88 -9.18 0.93
CA HIS A 135 -20.44 -10.32 1.67
C HIS A 135 -20.15 -11.70 1.05
N ARG A 136 -20.02 -11.77 -0.30
CA ARG A 136 -19.67 -13.02 -0.99
C ARG A 136 -18.27 -13.55 -0.66
N TYR A 137 -17.40 -12.71 -0.11
CA TYR A 137 -16.04 -13.05 0.34
C TYR A 137 -15.88 -12.97 1.86
N GLY A 138 -16.97 -12.77 2.60
CA GLY A 138 -16.96 -12.79 4.07
C GLY A 138 -16.61 -14.17 4.63
N SER A 139 -16.21 -14.24 5.91
CA SER A 139 -15.71 -15.46 6.57
C SER A 139 -16.61 -16.67 6.37
N ALA A 140 -17.94 -16.48 6.48
CA ALA A 140 -18.94 -17.54 6.28
C ALA A 140 -19.00 -18.12 4.85
N SER A 141 -18.41 -17.44 3.87
CA SER A 141 -18.38 -17.87 2.47
C SER A 141 -17.03 -18.43 2.05
N LEU A 142 -16.00 -18.25 2.88
CA LEU A 142 -14.66 -18.74 2.61
C LEU A 142 -14.56 -20.24 2.88
N MET A 143 -13.93 -20.94 1.95
CA MET A 143 -13.73 -22.39 2.04
C MET A 143 -12.30 -22.73 1.66
N ARG A 144 -11.73 -23.76 2.27
CA ARG A 144 -10.45 -24.31 1.92
C ARG A 144 -10.66 -25.59 1.09
N LEU A 145 -9.85 -25.74 0.05
CA LEU A 145 -9.81 -27.00 -0.72
C LEU A 145 -8.85 -27.98 -0.03
N GLU A 146 -9.36 -29.15 0.35
CA GLU A 146 -8.58 -30.26 0.91
C GLU A 146 -8.76 -31.49 0.01
N GLY A 147 -7.79 -31.74 -0.87
CA GLY A 147 -7.92 -32.72 -1.92
C GLY A 147 -9.03 -32.31 -2.89
N ASP A 148 -10.13 -33.08 -2.93
CA ASP A 148 -11.33 -32.86 -3.75
C ASP A 148 -12.52 -32.30 -2.95
N ARG A 149 -12.30 -31.91 -1.67
CA ARG A 149 -13.35 -31.46 -0.76
C ARG A 149 -13.21 -30.01 -0.39
N LEU A 150 -14.35 -29.32 -0.27
CA LEU A 150 -14.42 -27.98 0.28
C LEU A 150 -14.74 -28.04 1.77
N VAL A 151 -13.88 -27.41 2.58
CA VAL A 151 -14.02 -27.29 4.03
C VAL A 151 -14.22 -25.84 4.40
N ARG A 152 -15.22 -25.55 5.23
CA ARG A 152 -15.48 -24.17 5.72
C ARG A 152 -14.32 -23.69 6.58
N LEU A 153 -13.95 -22.41 6.43
CA LEU A 153 -12.99 -21.76 7.34
C LEU A 153 -13.66 -21.21 8.59
N ASP A 154 -14.93 -20.84 8.49
CA ASP A 154 -15.73 -20.33 9.62
C ASP A 154 -16.96 -21.24 9.78
N GLU A 155 -17.07 -21.88 10.93
CA GLU A 155 -18.19 -22.78 11.27
C GLU A 155 -19.34 -22.08 11.96
N THR A 156 -19.22 -20.74 12.19
CA THR A 156 -20.25 -19.97 12.86
C THR A 156 -21.55 -20.01 12.06
N PRO A 157 -22.67 -20.45 12.66
CA PRO A 157 -23.96 -20.46 11.99
C PRO A 157 -24.53 -19.04 11.95
N TYR A 158 -24.64 -18.46 10.76
CA TYR A 158 -25.33 -17.19 10.55
C TYR A 158 -26.74 -17.45 10.05
N GLY A 159 -27.75 -16.92 10.73
CA GLY A 159 -29.15 -17.11 10.39
C GLY A 159 -29.58 -16.36 9.13
N SER A 160 -29.07 -15.15 8.96
CA SER A 160 -29.37 -14.29 7.82
C SER A 160 -28.12 -13.52 7.33
N ARG A 161 -28.25 -12.83 6.19
CA ARG A 161 -27.20 -11.95 5.70
C ARG A 161 -26.92 -10.80 6.67
N ALA A 162 -27.94 -10.32 7.36
CA ALA A 162 -27.82 -9.21 8.31
C ALA A 162 -27.02 -9.59 9.58
N ASP A 163 -26.96 -10.87 9.90
CA ASP A 163 -26.23 -11.38 11.09
C ASP A 163 -24.72 -11.53 10.82
N LYS A 164 -24.30 -11.41 9.56
CA LYS A 164 -22.87 -11.56 9.19
C LYS A 164 -22.11 -10.29 9.55
N PRO A 165 -20.94 -10.41 10.18
CA PRO A 165 -20.11 -9.25 10.48
C PRO A 165 -19.66 -8.54 9.19
N VAL A 166 -19.57 -7.21 9.27
CA VAL A 166 -18.85 -6.43 8.28
C VAL A 166 -17.36 -6.68 8.50
N LEU A 167 -16.67 -7.10 7.45
CA LEU A 167 -15.25 -7.40 7.49
C LEU A 167 -14.48 -6.46 6.57
N TYR A 168 -13.23 -6.22 6.92
CA TYR A 168 -12.32 -5.38 6.16
C TYR A 168 -11.06 -6.15 5.79
N ALA A 169 -10.53 -5.90 4.60
CA ALA A 169 -9.24 -6.39 4.15
C ALA A 169 -8.27 -5.22 3.94
N ARG A 170 -6.98 -5.46 4.14
CA ARG A 170 -5.95 -4.53 3.67
C ARG A 170 -6.00 -4.47 2.14
N ASN A 171 -5.90 -3.28 1.60
CA ASN A 171 -5.96 -3.02 0.15
C ASN A 171 -4.57 -2.76 -0.45
N GLY A 172 -3.65 -3.69 -0.23
CA GLY A 172 -2.27 -3.62 -0.69
C GLY A 172 -1.20 -3.57 0.41
N PRO A 173 -1.17 -2.72 1.47
CA PRO A 173 -2.03 -1.58 1.72
C PRO A 173 -1.71 -0.40 0.81
N ALA A 174 -2.73 0.32 0.38
CA ALA A 174 -2.53 1.55 -0.37
C ALA A 174 -1.82 2.61 0.48
N ILE A 175 -2.12 2.65 1.79
CA ILE A 175 -1.48 3.52 2.78
C ILE A 175 -1.19 2.72 4.04
N LEU A 176 0.07 2.74 4.48
CA LEU A 176 0.46 2.32 5.81
C LEU A 176 1.26 3.47 6.43
N ALA A 177 0.64 4.18 7.37
CA ALA A 177 1.27 5.28 8.09
C ALA A 177 1.71 4.79 9.47
N LEU A 178 2.98 5.02 9.83
CA LEU A 178 3.60 4.56 11.07
C LEU A 178 4.18 5.74 11.83
N ALA A 179 3.85 5.87 13.11
CA ALA A 179 4.47 6.85 13.99
C ALA A 179 5.96 6.55 14.13
N ALA A 180 6.84 7.55 13.99
CA ALA A 180 8.30 7.36 13.89
C ALA A 180 8.90 6.56 15.05
N GLY A 181 8.41 6.76 16.28
CA GLY A 181 8.88 6.07 17.48
C GLY A 181 8.34 4.63 17.66
N ARG A 182 7.52 4.14 16.72
CA ARG A 182 6.82 2.84 16.80
C ARG A 182 7.14 1.89 15.66
N ILE A 183 8.06 2.28 14.78
CA ILE A 183 8.45 1.44 13.63
C ILE A 183 9.35 0.31 14.12
N GLY A 184 8.89 -0.93 13.97
CA GLY A 184 9.56 -2.16 14.38
C GLY A 184 9.56 -3.21 13.28
N ASP A 185 9.95 -4.45 13.64
CA ASP A 185 10.05 -5.57 12.69
C ASP A 185 8.68 -6.03 12.16
N ASP A 186 7.62 -5.91 12.96
CA ASP A 186 6.25 -6.13 12.50
C ASP A 186 5.56 -4.77 12.28
N LEU A 187 5.37 -4.43 11.01
CA LEU A 187 4.75 -3.17 10.60
C LEU A 187 3.25 -3.07 10.94
N TYR A 188 2.66 -4.17 11.36
CA TYR A 188 1.23 -4.26 11.71
C TYR A 188 0.99 -4.52 13.20
N ALA A 189 2.04 -4.48 14.01
CA ALA A 189 1.93 -4.62 15.47
C ALA A 189 1.46 -3.31 16.13
N GLY A 190 0.96 -3.45 17.37
CA GLY A 190 0.56 -2.32 18.20
C GLY A 190 -0.87 -1.82 17.95
N ASP A 191 -1.14 -0.58 18.36
CA ASP A 191 -2.45 0.07 18.18
C ASP A 191 -2.54 0.62 16.76
N LEU A 192 -3.24 -0.12 15.86
CA LEU A 192 -3.46 0.27 14.48
C LEU A 192 -4.87 0.82 14.29
N ARG A 193 -4.98 1.97 13.62
CA ARG A 193 -6.26 2.54 13.18
C ARG A 193 -6.54 2.17 11.73
N PRO A 194 -7.79 1.86 11.40
CA PRO A 194 -8.18 1.64 10.00
C PRO A 194 -8.44 2.99 9.30
N TYR A 195 -8.02 3.09 8.06
CA TYR A 195 -8.51 4.09 7.13
C TYR A 195 -9.29 3.39 6.02
N VAL A 196 -10.62 3.55 6.04
CA VAL A 196 -11.50 2.84 5.10
C VAL A 196 -11.53 3.58 3.78
N MET A 197 -11.14 2.91 2.70
CA MET A 197 -11.17 3.43 1.34
C MET A 197 -12.28 2.76 0.52
N ASP A 198 -12.80 3.49 -0.46
CA ASP A 198 -13.73 2.93 -1.42
C ASP A 198 -13.09 1.84 -2.28
N ALA A 199 -13.87 0.84 -2.69
CA ALA A 199 -13.38 -0.27 -3.50
C ALA A 199 -12.78 0.18 -4.84
N ALA A 200 -13.33 1.25 -5.44
CA ALA A 200 -12.81 1.80 -6.70
C ALA A 200 -11.43 2.46 -6.56
N ASP A 201 -11.08 2.93 -5.35
CA ASP A 201 -9.77 3.53 -5.04
C ASP A 201 -8.78 2.52 -4.45
N SER A 202 -9.24 1.28 -4.21
CA SER A 202 -8.53 0.21 -3.50
C SER A 202 -7.99 -0.88 -4.43
N VAL A 203 -7.87 -0.62 -5.73
CA VAL A 203 -7.28 -1.59 -6.66
C VAL A 203 -5.79 -1.72 -6.35
N ASP A 204 -5.35 -2.97 -6.19
CA ASP A 204 -3.96 -3.36 -6.02
C ASP A 204 -3.49 -4.08 -7.29
N VAL A 205 -2.54 -3.50 -8.01
CA VAL A 205 -2.08 -3.99 -9.32
C VAL A 205 -1.01 -5.05 -9.12
N ASP A 206 -1.38 -6.32 -9.19
CA ASP A 206 -0.45 -7.44 -9.10
C ASP A 206 -0.36 -8.24 -10.41
N GLU A 207 -1.45 -8.33 -11.14
CA GLU A 207 -1.58 -9.07 -12.38
C GLU A 207 -2.03 -8.16 -13.54
N PRO A 208 -1.88 -8.60 -14.82
CA PRO A 208 -2.31 -7.80 -15.98
C PRO A 208 -3.78 -7.38 -15.92
N PHE A 209 -4.66 -8.23 -15.39
CA PHE A 209 -6.08 -7.91 -15.23
C PHE A 209 -6.32 -6.73 -14.28
N ASP A 210 -5.52 -6.61 -13.22
CA ASP A 210 -5.64 -5.49 -12.28
C ASP A 210 -5.25 -4.17 -12.94
N LEU A 211 -4.25 -4.21 -13.83
CA LEU A 211 -3.82 -3.05 -14.60
C LEU A 211 -4.93 -2.58 -15.55
N GLU A 212 -5.59 -3.50 -16.25
CA GLU A 212 -6.74 -3.19 -17.10
C GLU A 212 -7.91 -2.61 -16.29
N LEU A 213 -8.18 -3.16 -15.12
CA LEU A 213 -9.21 -2.65 -14.20
C LEU A 213 -8.86 -1.24 -13.71
N ALA A 214 -7.60 -1.01 -13.31
CA ALA A 214 -7.15 0.31 -12.89
C ALA A 214 -7.28 1.33 -14.03
N GLU A 215 -6.94 0.97 -15.28
CA GLU A 215 -7.07 1.82 -16.45
C GLU A 215 -8.54 2.15 -16.75
N PHE A 216 -9.42 1.16 -16.68
CA PHE A 216 -10.86 1.37 -16.80
C PHE A 216 -11.39 2.35 -15.77
N LEU A 217 -11.04 2.18 -14.49
CA LEU A 217 -11.49 3.06 -13.41
C LEU A 217 -10.91 4.47 -13.55
N LEU A 218 -9.65 4.59 -13.95
CA LEU A 218 -9.00 5.87 -14.21
C LEU A 218 -9.72 6.66 -15.33
N SER A 219 -10.17 5.97 -16.39
CA SER A 219 -10.89 6.60 -17.49
C SER A 219 -12.27 7.15 -17.12
N ARG A 220 -12.77 6.83 -15.91
CA ARG A 220 -14.08 7.26 -15.37
C ARG A 220 -13.98 8.43 -14.39
N ARG A 221 -12.76 8.85 -14.07
CA ARG A 221 -12.48 9.99 -13.19
C ARG A 221 -12.41 11.28 -14.01
#